data_783203d855a41c9be529d72424dc08d7
#
_entry.id   783203d855a41c9be529d72424dc08d7
#
_cell.length_a   1.000
_cell.length_b   1.000
_cell.length_c   1.000
_cell.angle_alpha   90.00
_cell.angle_beta   90.00
_cell.angle_gamma   90.00
#
_symmetry.space_group_name_H-M   'P 1'
#
loop_
_entity.id
_entity.type
_entity.pdbx_description
1 polymer ?
#
loop_
_entity_poly.entity_id
_entity_poly.type
_entity_poly.pdbx_seq_one_letter_code
_entity_poly.pdbx_strand_id
1 'polypeptide(L)'
;SKVIRLDENGAVANFVMNDKCAAGTGRFLEMMARTMEMDLDQMSEAGLTYKEDITISSMCTVFAESEVVSLIAQNKETDDIVHGLNKAVASKTAALAKRVGGEERYMMTGGVSKNKGLVKTLEEKLGTTLVISDKAQLCGALGAALFAMDMVQK
;
A
#
# COMPACT_ATOMS: atom_id res chain seq x y z
N SER A 1 3.62 -6.57 -1.80
CA SER A 1 3.88 -5.36 -2.62
C SER A 1 5.12 -5.54 -3.48
N LYS A 2 5.12 -4.89 -4.63
CA LYS A 2 6.22 -4.88 -5.59
C LYS A 2 6.47 -3.45 -6.03
N VAL A 3 7.74 -3.06 -6.11
CA VAL A 3 8.16 -1.79 -6.72
C VAL A 3 9.02 -2.12 -7.93
N ILE A 4 8.67 -1.53 -9.07
CA ILE A 4 9.30 -1.77 -10.37
C ILE A 4 9.79 -0.42 -10.87
N ARG A 5 11.06 -0.36 -11.25
CA ARG A 5 11.64 0.78 -11.95
C ARG A 5 11.71 0.46 -13.45
N LEU A 6 11.21 1.38 -14.24
CA LEU A 6 11.29 1.30 -15.69
C LEU A 6 12.43 2.20 -16.20
N ASP A 7 13.01 1.83 -17.31
CA ASP A 7 13.92 2.69 -18.07
C ASP A 7 13.14 3.67 -18.96
N GLU A 8 13.85 4.49 -19.72
CA GLU A 8 13.30 5.48 -20.65
C GLU A 8 12.48 4.87 -21.80
N ASN A 9 12.66 3.57 -22.08
CA ASN A 9 11.92 2.82 -23.10
C ASN A 9 10.71 2.07 -22.51
N GLY A 10 10.48 2.20 -21.20
CA GLY A 10 9.40 1.49 -20.49
C GLY A 10 9.73 0.02 -20.17
N ALA A 11 10.96 -0.43 -20.40
CA ALA A 11 11.39 -1.77 -20.00
C ALA A 11 11.75 -1.81 -18.50
N VAL A 12 11.65 -3.01 -17.90
CA VAL A 12 11.98 -3.20 -16.49
C VAL A 12 13.49 -3.08 -16.28
N ALA A 13 13.93 -1.98 -15.67
CA ALA A 13 15.33 -1.75 -15.32
C ALA A 13 15.70 -2.44 -13.99
N ASN A 14 14.80 -2.40 -13.01
CA ASN A 14 15.03 -3.00 -11.69
C ASN A 14 13.67 -3.26 -11.00
N PHE A 15 13.64 -4.21 -10.07
CA PHE A 15 12.47 -4.40 -9.22
C PHE A 15 12.86 -4.98 -7.87
N VAL A 16 12.02 -4.72 -6.88
CA VAL A 16 12.07 -5.36 -5.56
C VAL A 16 10.66 -5.71 -5.13
N MET A 17 10.51 -6.83 -4.45
CA MET A 17 9.21 -7.23 -3.91
C MET A 17 9.29 -7.70 -2.48
N ASN A 18 8.17 -7.58 -1.79
CA ASN A 18 7.89 -8.20 -0.53
C ASN A 18 7.06 -9.46 -0.81
N ASP A 19 7.73 -10.61 -0.89
CA ASP A 19 7.14 -11.90 -1.30
C ASP A 19 6.90 -12.87 -0.14
N LYS A 20 7.52 -12.60 1.03
CA LYS A 20 7.52 -13.54 2.16
C LYS A 20 6.61 -13.14 3.33
N CYS A 21 6.02 -11.95 3.31
CA CYS A 21 5.28 -11.42 4.44
C CYS A 21 4.06 -10.62 3.99
N ALA A 22 2.91 -10.84 4.62
CA ALA A 22 1.69 -10.07 4.36
C ALA A 22 1.81 -8.59 4.77
N ALA A 23 2.69 -8.27 5.72
CA ALA A 23 2.92 -6.92 6.20
C ALA A 23 3.29 -5.96 5.05
N GLY A 24 2.58 -4.86 4.94
CA GLY A 24 2.75 -3.89 3.86
C GLY A 24 2.10 -4.29 2.53
N THR A 25 1.11 -5.19 2.57
CA THR A 25 0.33 -5.62 1.41
C THR A 25 -1.15 -5.37 1.62
N GLY A 26 -1.97 -5.51 0.55
CA GLY A 26 -3.43 -5.45 0.67
C GLY A 26 -3.98 -6.46 1.67
N ARG A 27 -3.37 -7.64 1.76
CA ARG A 27 -3.78 -8.68 2.71
C ARG A 27 -3.60 -8.27 4.17
N PHE A 28 -2.57 -7.49 4.48
CA PHE A 28 -2.40 -6.89 5.80
C PHE A 28 -3.56 -5.94 6.14
N LEU A 29 -3.94 -5.07 5.20
CA LEU A 29 -5.06 -4.14 5.40
C LEU A 29 -6.39 -4.89 5.55
N GLU A 30 -6.63 -5.94 4.76
CA GLU A 30 -7.83 -6.78 4.90
C GLU A 30 -7.95 -7.43 6.29
N MET A 31 -6.83 -7.92 6.85
CA MET A 31 -6.82 -8.48 8.21
C MET A 31 -7.11 -7.40 9.25
N MET A 32 -6.44 -6.26 9.17
CA MET A 32 -6.65 -5.17 10.13
C MET A 32 -8.08 -4.62 10.07
N ALA A 33 -8.65 -4.50 8.86
CA ALA A 33 -10.05 -4.10 8.70
C ALA A 33 -10.99 -5.08 9.41
N ARG A 34 -10.78 -6.38 9.27
CA ARG A 34 -11.57 -7.41 10.00
C ARG A 34 -11.40 -7.32 11.51
N THR A 35 -10.18 -7.14 12.00
CA THR A 35 -9.89 -6.97 13.44
C THR A 35 -10.58 -5.75 14.02
N MET A 36 -10.75 -4.70 13.20
CA MET A 36 -11.43 -3.45 13.59
C MET A 36 -12.93 -3.45 13.24
N GLU A 37 -13.49 -4.58 12.77
CA GLU A 37 -14.90 -4.75 12.39
C GLU A 37 -15.37 -3.71 11.34
N MET A 38 -14.52 -3.39 10.37
CA MET A 38 -14.80 -2.43 9.30
C MET A 38 -14.51 -3.03 7.92
N ASP A 39 -15.10 -2.45 6.88
CA ASP A 39 -14.74 -2.76 5.50
C ASP A 39 -13.56 -1.90 5.01
N LEU A 40 -13.04 -2.24 3.81
CA LEU A 40 -11.88 -1.52 3.25
C LEU A 40 -12.21 -0.08 2.83
N ASP A 41 -13.46 0.21 2.49
CA ASP A 41 -13.87 1.57 2.11
C ASP A 41 -13.98 2.45 3.36
N GLN A 42 -14.55 1.94 4.44
CA GLN A 42 -14.53 2.60 5.76
C GLN A 42 -13.10 2.86 6.24
N MET A 43 -12.21 1.84 6.13
CA MET A 43 -10.79 2.00 6.48
C MET A 43 -10.09 3.06 5.61
N SER A 44 -10.45 3.15 4.33
CA SER A 44 -9.91 4.16 3.41
C SER A 44 -10.20 5.59 3.85
N GLU A 45 -11.41 5.84 4.33
CA GLU A 45 -11.83 7.18 4.77
C GLU A 45 -11.34 7.51 6.19
N ALA A 46 -11.41 6.55 7.12
CA ALA A 46 -11.05 6.73 8.52
C ALA A 46 -9.63 7.31 8.70
N GLY A 47 -8.65 6.81 7.95
CA GLY A 47 -7.27 7.26 8.06
C GLY A 47 -7.00 8.69 7.55
N LEU A 48 -8.01 9.41 7.05
CA LEU A 48 -7.88 10.79 6.56
C LEU A 48 -8.11 11.84 7.65
N THR A 49 -8.81 11.50 8.74
CA THR A 49 -9.31 12.43 9.75
C THR A 49 -8.72 12.20 11.14
N TYR A 50 -7.51 11.67 11.22
CA TYR A 50 -6.81 11.39 12.47
C TYR A 50 -6.51 12.67 13.28
N LYS A 51 -6.44 12.52 14.60
CA LYS A 51 -6.11 13.59 15.57
C LYS A 51 -4.79 13.29 16.29
N GLU A 52 -4.57 12.02 16.64
CA GLU A 52 -3.36 11.55 17.31
C GLU A 52 -2.49 10.78 16.32
N ASP A 53 -1.19 11.09 16.26
CA ASP A 53 -0.24 10.41 15.40
C ASP A 53 0.25 9.11 16.05
N ILE A 54 -0.59 8.08 16.03
CA ILE A 54 -0.26 6.74 16.54
C ILE A 54 0.78 6.08 15.64
N THR A 55 1.71 5.35 16.26
CA THR A 55 2.69 4.53 15.55
C THR A 55 2.44 3.06 15.84
N ILE A 56 2.19 2.27 14.81
CA ILE A 56 2.17 0.81 14.88
C ILE A 56 3.61 0.32 14.75
N SER A 57 4.13 -0.27 15.82
CA SER A 57 5.55 -0.64 15.95
C SER A 57 5.88 -1.92 15.21
N SER A 58 4.95 -2.85 15.17
CA SER A 58 5.18 -4.17 14.57
C SER A 58 4.83 -4.22 13.09
N MET A 59 5.77 -4.75 12.31
CA MET A 59 5.58 -5.06 10.89
C MET A 59 5.11 -6.50 10.65
N CYS A 60 5.16 -7.37 11.64
CA CYS A 60 4.58 -8.70 11.57
C CYS A 60 3.07 -8.60 11.79
N THR A 61 2.27 -9.17 10.89
CA THR A 61 0.82 -9.07 10.91
C THR A 61 0.21 -9.54 12.25
N VAL A 62 0.71 -10.63 12.82
CA VAL A 62 0.21 -11.16 14.10
C VAL A 62 0.47 -10.20 15.26
N PHE A 63 1.65 -9.61 15.31
CA PHE A 63 1.99 -8.66 16.38
C PHE A 63 1.29 -7.31 16.17
N ALA A 64 1.15 -6.86 14.92
CA ALA A 64 0.38 -5.65 14.60
C ALA A 64 -1.09 -5.81 14.98
N GLU A 65 -1.69 -6.98 14.76
CA GLU A 65 -3.04 -7.29 15.20
C GLU A 65 -3.19 -7.19 16.73
N SER A 66 -2.27 -7.78 17.47
CA SER A 66 -2.26 -7.68 18.94
C SER A 66 -2.10 -6.23 19.42
N GLU A 67 -1.28 -5.43 18.73
CA GLU A 67 -1.09 -4.00 19.02
C GLU A 67 -2.38 -3.21 18.75
N VAL A 68 -3.07 -3.48 17.62
CA VAL A 68 -4.37 -2.86 17.28
C VAL A 68 -5.42 -3.20 18.33
N VAL A 69 -5.55 -4.48 18.72
CA VAL A 69 -6.48 -4.89 19.79
C VAL A 69 -6.18 -4.15 21.11
N SER A 70 -4.91 -4.00 21.45
CA SER A 70 -4.49 -3.25 22.64
C SER A 70 -4.87 -1.76 22.56
N LEU A 71 -4.72 -1.13 21.40
CA LEU A 71 -5.10 0.28 21.18
C LEU A 71 -6.62 0.47 21.29
N ILE A 72 -7.40 -0.46 20.73
CA ILE A 72 -8.87 -0.48 20.86
C ILE A 72 -9.27 -0.59 22.34
N ALA A 73 -8.64 -1.50 23.08
CA ALA A 73 -8.89 -1.67 24.53
C ALA A 73 -8.51 -0.42 25.36
N GLN A 74 -7.60 0.42 24.86
CA GLN A 74 -7.23 1.71 25.44
C GLN A 74 -8.17 2.85 25.01
N ASN A 75 -9.26 2.56 24.30
CA ASN A 75 -10.19 3.53 23.74
C ASN A 75 -9.53 4.56 22.80
N LYS A 76 -8.51 4.16 22.04
CA LYS A 76 -7.96 5.01 20.99
C LYS A 76 -8.97 5.12 19.83
N GLU A 77 -9.04 6.30 19.23
CA GLU A 77 -9.95 6.54 18.11
C GLU A 77 -9.58 5.67 16.90
N THR A 78 -10.60 5.16 16.23
CA THR A 78 -10.45 4.29 15.04
C THR A 78 -9.60 4.97 13.95
N ASP A 79 -9.85 6.25 13.70
CA ASP A 79 -9.15 7.04 12.68
C ASP A 79 -7.64 7.12 12.97
N ASP A 80 -7.27 7.28 14.23
CA ASP A 80 -5.88 7.36 14.68
C ASP A 80 -5.15 6.02 14.49
N ILE A 81 -5.83 4.90 14.82
CA ILE A 81 -5.30 3.55 14.63
C ILE A 81 -5.10 3.27 13.12
N VAL A 82 -6.11 3.58 12.30
CA VAL A 82 -6.04 3.38 10.84
C VAL A 82 -4.94 4.23 10.21
N HIS A 83 -4.77 5.48 10.67
CA HIS A 83 -3.66 6.32 10.23
C HIS A 83 -2.30 5.68 10.58
N GLY A 84 -2.14 5.14 11.77
CA GLY A 84 -0.94 4.42 12.20
C GLY A 84 -0.63 3.20 11.31
N LEU A 85 -1.67 2.42 10.95
CA LEU A 85 -1.54 1.31 10.01
C LEU A 85 -1.11 1.77 8.62
N ASN A 86 -1.71 2.85 8.10
CA ASN A 86 -1.33 3.45 6.81
C ASN A 86 0.13 3.91 6.82
N LYS A 87 0.59 4.55 7.91
CA LYS A 87 2.00 4.95 8.10
C LYS A 87 2.96 3.76 8.05
N ALA A 88 2.62 2.66 8.70
CA ALA A 88 3.44 1.46 8.72
C ALA A 88 3.59 0.87 7.31
N VAL A 89 2.48 0.73 6.56
CA VAL A 89 2.48 0.23 5.17
C VAL A 89 3.21 1.17 4.23
N ALA A 90 2.93 2.47 4.32
CA ALA A 90 3.57 3.50 3.47
C ALA A 90 5.08 3.56 3.71
N SER A 91 5.54 3.49 4.96
CA SER A 91 6.96 3.49 5.30
C SER A 91 7.69 2.30 4.67
N LYS A 92 7.09 1.11 4.73
CA LYS A 92 7.66 -0.09 4.10
C LYS A 92 7.70 0.04 2.58
N THR A 93 6.63 0.53 1.96
CA THR A 93 6.56 0.73 0.51
C THR A 93 7.56 1.78 0.03
N ALA A 94 7.67 2.90 0.73
CA ALA A 94 8.66 3.94 0.43
C ALA A 94 10.10 3.44 0.57
N ALA A 95 10.39 2.59 1.57
CA ALA A 95 11.69 1.95 1.71
C ALA A 95 12.02 1.02 0.52
N LEU A 96 11.02 0.28 0.00
CA LEU A 96 11.20 -0.53 -1.21
C LEU A 96 11.46 0.38 -2.44
N ALA A 97 10.75 1.50 -2.57
CA ALA A 97 10.95 2.45 -3.66
C ALA A 97 12.38 3.02 -3.66
N LYS A 98 12.90 3.38 -2.48
CA LYS A 98 14.30 3.85 -2.34
C LYS A 98 15.32 2.79 -2.74
N ARG A 99 15.05 1.51 -2.49
CA ARG A 99 15.97 0.40 -2.83
C ARG A 99 16.12 0.15 -4.32
N VAL A 100 15.12 0.47 -5.15
CA VAL A 100 15.23 0.35 -6.62
C VAL A 100 15.85 1.59 -7.27
N GLY A 101 16.21 2.62 -6.46
CA GLY A 101 16.73 3.89 -6.92
C GLY A 101 15.59 4.84 -7.27
N GLY A 102 15.07 5.58 -6.28
CA GLY A 102 13.89 6.43 -6.41
C GLY A 102 13.86 7.30 -7.67
N GLU A 103 12.67 7.65 -8.10
CA GLU A 103 12.37 8.46 -9.30
C GLU A 103 11.54 9.69 -8.91
N GLU A 104 11.38 10.63 -9.82
CA GLU A 104 10.54 11.80 -9.58
C GLU A 104 9.04 11.50 -9.69
N ARG A 105 8.68 10.46 -10.47
CA ARG A 105 7.30 10.10 -10.74
C ARG A 105 7.04 8.65 -10.38
N TYR A 106 5.94 8.43 -9.68
CA TYR A 106 5.48 7.10 -9.30
C TYR A 106 4.07 6.85 -9.78
N MET A 107 3.82 5.65 -10.26
CA MET A 107 2.48 5.14 -10.57
C MET A 107 2.11 4.04 -9.58
N MET A 108 0.93 4.12 -8.98
CA MET A 108 0.41 3.09 -8.10
C MET A 108 -0.64 2.26 -8.81
N THR A 109 -0.53 0.93 -8.72
CA THR A 109 -1.46 -0.04 -9.30
C THR A 109 -1.88 -1.08 -8.28
N GLY A 110 -2.94 -1.84 -8.59
CA GLY A 110 -3.50 -2.86 -7.71
C GLY A 110 -4.63 -2.32 -6.82
N GLY A 111 -5.32 -3.23 -6.10
CA GLY A 111 -6.51 -2.89 -5.31
C GLY A 111 -6.26 -1.87 -4.20
N VAL A 112 -5.05 -1.86 -3.64
CA VAL A 112 -4.66 -0.94 -2.55
C VAL A 112 -4.64 0.53 -2.99
N SER A 113 -4.54 0.81 -4.30
CA SER A 113 -4.63 2.18 -4.83
C SER A 113 -6.00 2.85 -4.60
N LYS A 114 -7.01 2.09 -4.19
CA LYS A 114 -8.32 2.62 -3.80
C LYS A 114 -8.35 3.17 -2.37
N ASN A 115 -7.38 2.80 -1.53
CA ASN A 115 -7.30 3.27 -0.16
C ASN A 115 -6.72 4.69 -0.13
N LYS A 116 -7.59 5.69 0.01
CA LYS A 116 -7.23 7.12 -0.01
C LYS A 116 -6.29 7.52 1.11
N GLY A 117 -6.52 7.01 2.33
CA GLY A 117 -5.68 7.26 3.49
C GLY A 117 -4.25 6.77 3.28
N LEU A 118 -4.10 5.55 2.75
CA LEU A 118 -2.78 5.02 2.43
C LEU A 118 -2.11 5.75 1.27
N VAL A 119 -2.84 6.07 0.21
CA VAL A 119 -2.31 6.84 -0.93
C VAL A 119 -1.74 8.16 -0.43
N LYS A 120 -2.52 8.94 0.32
CA LYS A 120 -2.08 10.22 0.88
C LYS A 120 -0.82 10.06 1.75
N THR A 121 -0.81 9.09 2.65
CA THR A 121 0.35 8.84 3.53
C THR A 121 1.59 8.41 2.75
N LEU A 122 1.41 7.65 1.66
CA LEU A 122 2.52 7.25 0.80
C LEU A 122 3.07 8.42 -0.02
N GLU A 123 2.21 9.29 -0.54
CA GLU A 123 2.59 10.55 -1.22
C GLU A 123 3.44 11.45 -0.31
N GLU A 124 3.01 11.62 0.93
CA GLU A 124 3.77 12.36 1.96
C GLU A 124 5.15 11.75 2.20
N LYS A 125 5.24 10.41 2.27
CA LYS A 125 6.51 9.69 2.46
C LYS A 125 7.46 9.74 1.26
N LEU A 126 6.92 9.80 0.05
CA LEU A 126 7.68 9.88 -1.20
C LEU A 126 8.00 11.33 -1.58
N GLY A 127 7.27 12.31 -1.04
CA GLY A 127 7.39 13.73 -1.37
C GLY A 127 6.86 14.07 -2.76
N THR A 128 5.96 13.25 -3.32
CA THR A 128 5.39 13.44 -4.66
C THR A 128 4.00 12.83 -4.77
N THR A 129 3.20 13.35 -5.69
CA THR A 129 1.86 12.80 -5.98
C THR A 129 1.95 11.53 -6.81
N LEU A 130 1.14 10.54 -6.47
CA LEU A 130 1.06 9.27 -7.18
C LEU A 130 0.14 9.37 -8.39
N VAL A 131 0.56 8.83 -9.53
CA VAL A 131 -0.30 8.63 -10.69
C VAL A 131 -1.13 7.36 -10.46
N ILE A 132 -2.44 7.49 -10.43
CA ILE A 132 -3.38 6.37 -10.24
C ILE A 132 -4.41 6.41 -11.36
N SER A 133 -4.44 5.35 -12.16
CA SER A 133 -5.46 5.17 -13.20
C SER A 133 -6.78 4.69 -12.59
N ASP A 134 -7.90 5.03 -13.19
CA ASP A 134 -9.22 4.44 -12.91
C ASP A 134 -9.22 2.91 -13.05
N LYS A 135 -8.31 2.36 -13.87
CA LYS A 135 -8.10 0.93 -14.10
C LYS A 135 -6.93 0.35 -13.28
N ALA A 136 -6.42 1.07 -12.28
CA ALA A 136 -5.25 0.67 -11.51
C ALA A 136 -5.33 -0.77 -10.96
N GLN A 137 -6.52 -1.22 -10.55
CA GLN A 137 -6.76 -2.57 -10.05
C GLN A 137 -6.58 -3.65 -11.13
N LEU A 138 -6.81 -3.31 -12.40
CA LEU A 138 -6.79 -4.22 -13.55
C LEU A 138 -5.45 -4.21 -14.31
N CYS A 139 -4.49 -3.34 -13.93
CA CYS A 139 -3.23 -3.18 -14.67
C CYS A 139 -2.46 -4.49 -14.83
N GLY A 140 -2.46 -5.38 -13.83
CA GLY A 140 -1.81 -6.68 -13.93
C GLY A 140 -2.45 -7.59 -14.98
N ALA A 141 -3.78 -7.65 -15.03
CA ALA A 141 -4.53 -8.43 -16.01
C ALA A 141 -4.36 -7.86 -17.42
N LEU A 142 -4.39 -6.54 -17.56
CA LEU A 142 -4.17 -5.86 -18.84
C LEU A 142 -2.76 -6.16 -19.38
N GLY A 143 -1.73 -6.05 -18.53
CA GLY A 143 -0.34 -6.36 -18.93
C GLY A 143 -0.19 -7.82 -19.36
N ALA A 144 -0.78 -8.76 -18.62
CA ALA A 144 -0.77 -10.17 -18.99
C ALA A 144 -1.45 -10.43 -20.36
N ALA A 145 -2.58 -9.77 -20.62
CA ALA A 145 -3.29 -9.89 -21.90
C ALA A 145 -2.45 -9.34 -23.08
N LEU A 146 -1.79 -8.19 -22.88
CA LEU A 146 -0.89 -7.61 -23.89
C LEU A 146 0.28 -8.54 -24.20
N PHE A 147 0.94 -9.11 -23.19
CA PHE A 147 1.99 -10.09 -23.40
C PHE A 147 1.51 -11.34 -24.15
N ALA A 148 0.32 -11.85 -23.84
CA ALA A 148 -0.25 -12.98 -24.55
C ALA A 148 -0.51 -12.66 -26.03
N MET A 149 -1.03 -11.46 -26.32
CA MET A 149 -1.22 -10.99 -27.71
C MET A 149 0.09 -10.95 -28.49
N ASP A 150 1.15 -10.38 -27.89
CA ASP A 150 2.47 -10.29 -28.52
C ASP A 150 3.08 -11.68 -28.82
N MET A 151 2.78 -12.69 -27.99
CA MET A 151 3.26 -14.07 -28.21
C MET A 151 2.53 -14.77 -29.33
N VAL A 152 1.26 -14.44 -29.60
CA VAL A 152 0.47 -15.07 -30.69
C VAL A 152 0.75 -14.42 -32.04
N GLN A 153 1.18 -13.15 -32.06
CA GLN A 153 1.48 -12.41 -33.30
C GLN A 153 2.87 -12.65 -33.83
N LYS A 154 3.72 -13.37 -33.13
CA LYS A 154 5.05 -13.82 -33.56
C LYS A 154 4.99 -15.24 -34.14
#